data_749d2d0e51d7f808f148509f0dc6ea8c
#
_entry.id   749d2d0e51d7f808f148509f0dc6ea8c
#
_cell.length_a   1.000
_cell.length_b   1.000
_cell.length_c   1.000
_cell.angle_alpha   90.00
_cell.angle_beta   90.00
_cell.angle_gamma   90.00
#
_symmetry.space_group_name_H-M   'P 1'
#
loop_
_entity.id
_entity.type
_entity.pdbx_description
1 polymer ?
#
loop_
_entity_poly.entity_id
_entity_poly.type
_entity_poly.pdbx_seq_one_letter_code
_entity_poly.pdbx_strand_id
1 'polypeptide(L)'
;MSGSGVKTDEKKQHFDDIYVAETPVPFKERILDALDYVSDNFNKQTFDRLILPWAQQQAADRPLNFVDLCACFGNTTMATLYGMDFEAIRHNWRSAEAAQQIDQPRRFPAKVTGIDISGNALAYGKSAGLYDETIEADLNNPPAPTQQAVEQAMAEADVVISTAALVYLEPEAIARILDAFAANQREGYMLVNFLNPFALEKADATKRMLLERFEFVGSMASRHRRMSELEQENYPGEEWSLLEIWVLRRRG
;
A
#
# COMPACT_ATOMS: atom_id res chain seq x y z
N MET A 1 -5.74 -27.25 -9.94
CA MET A 1 -5.26 -26.32 -8.91
C MET A 1 -6.15 -25.11 -9.02
N SER A 2 -7.21 -25.08 -8.23
CA SER A 2 -8.21 -24.00 -8.27
C SER A 2 -7.75 -22.91 -7.27
N GLY A 3 -7.25 -21.82 -7.80
CA GLY A 3 -7.05 -20.62 -7.02
C GLY A 3 -8.41 -20.18 -6.46
N SER A 4 -8.53 -20.12 -5.14
CA SER A 4 -9.64 -19.45 -4.47
C SER A 4 -9.47 -17.96 -4.65
N GLY A 5 -9.86 -17.46 -5.83
CA GLY A 5 -9.91 -16.02 -6.08
C GLY A 5 -10.92 -15.41 -5.09
N VAL A 6 -10.46 -14.48 -4.29
CA VAL A 6 -11.32 -13.60 -3.52
C VAL A 6 -12.36 -13.04 -4.49
N LYS A 7 -13.64 -13.21 -4.21
CA LYS A 7 -14.72 -12.55 -4.96
C LYS A 7 -14.68 -11.06 -4.63
N THR A 8 -13.78 -10.36 -5.29
CA THR A 8 -13.77 -8.90 -5.37
C THR A 8 -14.96 -8.46 -6.21
N ASP A 9 -15.44 -7.24 -5.99
CA ASP A 9 -16.55 -6.65 -6.71
C ASP A 9 -16.41 -6.90 -8.24
N GLU A 10 -17.27 -7.74 -8.82
CA GLU A 10 -17.27 -8.11 -10.24
C GLU A 10 -17.39 -6.88 -11.18
N LYS A 11 -17.80 -5.74 -10.62
CA LYS A 11 -17.93 -4.47 -11.32
C LYS A 11 -16.63 -3.70 -11.43
N LYS A 12 -15.59 -4.13 -10.73
CA LYS A 12 -14.26 -3.53 -10.74
C LYS A 12 -13.34 -4.26 -11.73
N GLN A 13 -12.57 -3.49 -12.50
CA GLN A 13 -11.53 -4.07 -13.36
C GLN A 13 -10.44 -4.75 -12.51
N HIS A 14 -10.12 -6.00 -12.85
CA HIS A 14 -9.01 -6.75 -12.28
C HIS A 14 -7.76 -6.62 -13.16
N PHE A 15 -6.61 -6.49 -12.51
CA PHE A 15 -5.31 -6.30 -13.15
C PHE A 15 -4.30 -7.34 -12.65
N ASP A 16 -4.77 -8.55 -12.30
CA ASP A 16 -3.97 -9.59 -11.65
C ASP A 16 -2.71 -9.95 -12.45
N ASP A 17 -2.81 -9.97 -13.80
CA ASP A 17 -1.69 -10.22 -14.70
C ASP A 17 -0.60 -9.13 -14.62
N ILE A 18 -0.97 -7.90 -14.29
CA ILE A 18 -0.04 -6.79 -14.13
C ILE A 18 0.74 -6.92 -12.82
N TYR A 19 0.05 -7.25 -11.74
CA TYR A 19 0.65 -7.31 -10.40
C TYR A 19 1.63 -8.48 -10.23
N VAL A 20 1.55 -9.52 -11.06
CA VAL A 20 2.49 -10.65 -11.06
C VAL A 20 3.59 -10.54 -12.10
N ALA A 21 3.66 -9.43 -12.84
CA ALA A 21 4.71 -9.20 -13.83
C ALA A 21 6.11 -9.12 -13.18
N GLU A 22 7.16 -9.41 -13.96
CA GLU A 22 8.54 -9.36 -13.48
C GLU A 22 9.05 -7.93 -13.28
N THR A 23 8.41 -6.95 -13.93
CA THR A 23 8.81 -5.54 -13.89
C THR A 23 7.59 -4.64 -13.76
N PRO A 24 7.74 -3.39 -13.29
CA PRO A 24 6.63 -2.44 -13.17
C PRO A 24 6.16 -1.86 -14.51
N VAL A 25 6.80 -2.19 -15.64
CA VAL A 25 6.45 -1.61 -16.94
C VAL A 25 4.99 -1.84 -17.33
N PRO A 26 4.41 -3.05 -17.19
CA PRO A 26 2.99 -3.24 -17.48
C PRO A 26 2.08 -2.41 -16.55
N PHE A 27 2.47 -2.24 -15.28
CA PHE A 27 1.74 -1.37 -14.35
C PHE A 27 1.79 0.09 -14.81
N LYS A 28 2.99 0.56 -15.17
CA LYS A 28 3.17 1.91 -15.69
C LYS A 28 2.31 2.15 -16.94
N GLU A 29 2.41 1.30 -17.95
CA GLU A 29 1.76 1.51 -19.24
C GLU A 29 0.24 1.37 -19.17
N ARG A 30 -0.26 0.36 -18.45
CA ARG A 30 -1.69 0.00 -18.47
C ARG A 30 -2.50 0.62 -17.33
N ILE A 31 -1.84 1.10 -16.26
CA ILE A 31 -2.51 1.73 -15.12
C ILE A 31 -2.06 3.17 -14.96
N LEU A 32 -0.76 3.44 -14.77
CA LEU A 32 -0.29 4.81 -14.53
C LEU A 32 -0.60 5.71 -15.72
N ASP A 33 -0.21 5.27 -16.91
CA ASP A 33 -0.31 6.08 -18.13
C ASP A 33 -1.72 6.02 -18.73
N ALA A 34 -2.28 4.82 -18.89
CA ALA A 34 -3.56 4.64 -19.57
C ALA A 34 -4.78 5.11 -18.74
N LEU A 35 -4.68 5.05 -17.43
CA LEU A 35 -5.78 5.39 -16.52
C LEU A 35 -5.51 6.64 -15.65
N ASP A 36 -4.52 7.44 -15.97
CA ASP A 36 -4.17 8.66 -15.22
C ASP A 36 -4.07 8.39 -13.70
N TYR A 37 -3.33 7.35 -13.28
CA TYR A 37 -3.20 7.00 -11.86
C TYR A 37 -2.44 8.09 -11.11
N VAL A 38 -3.08 8.74 -10.15
CA VAL A 38 -2.53 9.91 -9.44
C VAL A 38 -2.43 9.75 -7.92
N SER A 39 -2.80 8.58 -7.39
CA SER A 39 -2.90 8.33 -5.95
C SER A 39 -1.62 8.64 -5.17
N ASP A 40 -0.46 8.35 -5.76
CA ASP A 40 0.81 8.49 -5.04
C ASP A 40 1.13 9.95 -4.69
N ASN A 41 0.70 10.91 -5.51
CA ASN A 41 0.84 12.32 -5.16
C ASN A 41 0.05 12.68 -3.89
N PHE A 42 -1.14 12.11 -3.74
CA PHE A 42 -1.99 12.37 -2.57
C PHE A 42 -1.55 11.55 -1.35
N ASN A 43 -1.06 10.32 -1.53
CA ASN A 43 -0.40 9.56 -0.49
C ASN A 43 0.81 10.30 0.06
N LYS A 44 1.66 10.82 -0.84
CA LYS A 44 2.81 11.65 -0.49
C LYS A 44 2.38 12.88 0.31
N GLN A 45 1.42 13.66 -0.20
CA GLN A 45 0.96 14.88 0.48
C GLN A 45 0.38 14.59 1.86
N THR A 46 -0.40 13.52 2.00
CA THR A 46 -0.99 13.11 3.28
C THR A 46 0.10 12.67 4.25
N PHE A 47 1.05 11.87 3.78
CA PHE A 47 2.19 11.43 4.57
C PHE A 47 3.06 12.61 5.02
N ASP A 48 3.37 13.52 4.11
CA ASP A 48 4.20 14.70 4.37
C ASP A 48 3.60 15.59 5.46
N ARG A 49 2.29 15.70 5.45
CA ARG A 49 1.57 16.56 6.40
C ARG A 49 1.37 15.92 7.77
N LEU A 50 1.05 14.63 7.83
CA LEU A 50 0.53 14.00 9.05
C LEU A 50 1.51 13.01 9.69
N ILE A 51 2.49 12.47 8.95
CA ILE A 51 3.38 11.42 9.46
C ILE A 51 4.85 11.85 9.42
N LEU A 52 5.31 12.46 8.33
CA LEU A 52 6.72 12.75 8.12
C LEU A 52 7.39 13.57 9.22
N PRO A 53 6.79 14.64 9.79
CA PRO A 53 7.43 15.40 10.87
C PRO A 53 7.71 14.53 12.10
N TRP A 54 6.77 13.68 12.49
CA TRP A 54 6.94 12.73 13.58
C TRP A 54 8.00 11.68 13.22
N ALA A 55 7.94 11.11 12.01
CA ALA A 55 8.88 10.09 11.59
C ALA A 55 10.32 10.59 11.59
N GLN A 56 10.57 11.81 11.11
CA GLN A 56 11.89 12.43 11.12
C GLN A 56 12.40 12.67 12.55
N GLN A 57 11.53 13.08 13.46
CA GLN A 57 11.88 13.28 14.85
C GLN A 57 12.25 11.94 15.53
N GLN A 58 11.43 10.91 15.36
CA GLN A 58 11.68 9.60 15.96
C GLN A 58 12.91 8.90 15.37
N ALA A 59 13.12 9.06 14.06
CA ALA A 59 14.25 8.46 13.35
C ALA A 59 15.60 9.09 13.69
N ALA A 60 15.64 10.20 14.43
CA ALA A 60 16.87 10.76 14.96
C ALA A 60 17.53 9.85 16.02
N ASP A 61 16.73 9.09 16.76
CA ASP A 61 17.19 8.21 17.83
C ASP A 61 17.48 6.78 17.35
N ARG A 62 16.73 6.29 16.37
CA ARG A 62 16.89 4.95 15.79
C ARG A 62 16.20 4.87 14.42
N PRO A 63 16.62 3.96 13.53
CA PRO A 63 15.85 3.67 12.32
C PRO A 63 14.42 3.19 12.67
N LEU A 64 13.43 3.65 11.92
CA LEU A 64 12.05 3.21 12.06
C LEU A 64 11.80 1.91 11.29
N ASN A 65 11.00 1.02 11.83
CA ASN A 65 10.47 -0.13 11.09
C ASN A 65 9.30 0.34 10.22
N PHE A 66 9.50 0.30 8.92
CA PHE A 66 8.55 0.75 7.91
C PHE A 66 8.02 -0.45 7.14
N VAL A 67 6.72 -0.67 7.16
CA VAL A 67 6.06 -1.79 6.45
C VAL A 67 5.22 -1.25 5.30
N ASP A 68 5.50 -1.74 4.09
CA ASP A 68 4.67 -1.56 2.90
C ASP A 68 3.81 -2.82 2.72
N LEU A 69 2.53 -2.71 3.06
CA LEU A 69 1.58 -3.82 3.06
C LEU A 69 0.81 -3.86 1.74
N CYS A 70 0.84 -5.00 1.05
CA CYS A 70 0.42 -5.16 -0.34
C CYS A 70 1.22 -4.21 -1.24
N ALA A 71 2.52 -4.36 -1.15
CA ALA A 71 3.54 -3.42 -1.60
C ALA A 71 3.62 -3.24 -3.11
N CYS A 72 3.16 -4.24 -3.89
CA CYS A 72 3.29 -4.24 -5.35
C CYS A 72 4.75 -3.91 -5.75
N PHE A 73 4.96 -3.01 -6.70
CA PHE A 73 6.29 -2.57 -7.13
C PHE A 73 6.88 -1.41 -6.30
N GLY A 74 6.27 -1.06 -5.16
CA GLY A 74 6.80 -0.07 -4.21
C GLY A 74 6.52 1.39 -4.55
N ASN A 75 5.56 1.68 -5.40
CA ASN A 75 5.21 3.06 -5.74
C ASN A 75 4.82 3.90 -4.51
N THR A 76 4.08 3.34 -3.56
CA THR A 76 3.72 4.06 -2.33
C THR A 76 4.94 4.30 -1.43
N THR A 77 5.86 3.33 -1.34
CA THR A 77 7.16 3.54 -0.66
C THR A 77 7.98 4.63 -1.34
N MET A 78 8.06 4.63 -2.69
CA MET A 78 8.73 5.70 -3.44
C MET A 78 8.13 7.07 -3.11
N ALA A 79 6.81 7.18 -3.09
CA ALA A 79 6.10 8.42 -2.81
C ALA A 79 6.31 8.89 -1.36
N THR A 80 6.17 7.99 -0.39
CA THR A 80 6.16 8.33 1.03
C THR A 80 7.57 8.39 1.64
N LEU A 81 8.41 7.40 1.44
CA LEU A 81 9.73 7.32 2.06
C LEU A 81 10.82 8.06 1.27
N TYR A 82 10.70 8.10 -0.06
CA TYR A 82 11.68 8.81 -0.91
C TYR A 82 11.18 10.17 -1.39
N GLY A 83 9.89 10.48 -1.19
CA GLY A 83 9.32 11.77 -1.58
C GLY A 83 9.18 11.98 -3.09
N MET A 84 9.16 10.88 -3.86
CA MET A 84 8.98 10.94 -5.30
C MET A 84 7.53 11.30 -5.64
N ASP A 85 7.36 12.20 -6.58
CA ASP A 85 6.06 12.46 -7.16
C ASP A 85 5.74 11.46 -8.29
N PHE A 86 4.54 11.55 -8.80
CA PHE A 86 4.05 10.71 -9.88
C PHE A 86 4.97 10.71 -11.12
N GLU A 87 5.49 11.87 -11.52
CA GLU A 87 6.37 11.97 -12.69
C GLU A 87 7.74 11.33 -12.43
N ALA A 88 8.27 11.48 -11.22
CA ALA A 88 9.52 10.83 -10.82
C ALA A 88 9.37 9.31 -10.80
N ILE A 89 8.24 8.78 -10.30
CA ILE A 89 7.95 7.34 -10.31
C ILE A 89 7.85 6.82 -11.75
N ARG A 90 7.09 7.49 -12.62
CA ARG A 90 6.96 7.13 -14.05
C ARG A 90 8.31 7.14 -14.75
N HIS A 91 9.15 8.13 -14.47
CA HIS A 91 10.48 8.22 -15.02
C HIS A 91 11.37 7.07 -14.56
N ASN A 92 11.31 6.69 -13.28
CA ASN A 92 12.05 5.56 -12.71
C ASN A 92 11.64 4.22 -13.34
N TRP A 93 10.39 4.09 -13.77
CA TRP A 93 9.84 2.86 -14.37
C TRP A 93 9.83 2.85 -15.90
N ARG A 94 10.61 3.72 -16.56
CA ARG A 94 10.61 3.84 -18.01
C ARG A 94 11.25 2.68 -18.77
N SER A 95 12.06 1.86 -18.09
CA SER A 95 12.78 0.74 -18.70
C SER A 95 12.52 -0.57 -17.97
N ALA A 96 12.36 -1.65 -18.75
CA ALA A 96 12.21 -3.01 -18.23
C ALA A 96 13.54 -3.72 -17.94
N GLU A 97 14.67 -3.17 -18.39
CA GLU A 97 15.95 -3.90 -18.48
C GLU A 97 16.60 -4.17 -17.11
N ALA A 98 16.29 -3.39 -16.11
CA ALA A 98 16.75 -3.62 -14.73
C ALA A 98 15.87 -2.92 -13.73
N ALA A 99 15.82 -3.44 -12.51
CA ALA A 99 15.34 -2.69 -11.37
C ALA A 99 16.21 -1.45 -11.22
N GLN A 100 15.65 -0.30 -11.51
CA GLN A 100 16.40 0.95 -11.40
C GLN A 100 16.60 1.30 -9.93
N GLN A 101 17.84 1.44 -9.51
CA GLN A 101 18.17 1.93 -8.19
C GLN A 101 17.55 3.29 -7.97
N ILE A 102 17.03 3.51 -6.78
CA ILE A 102 16.48 4.81 -6.39
C ILE A 102 17.67 5.69 -5.98
N ASP A 103 17.97 6.71 -6.77
CA ASP A 103 19.08 7.63 -6.51
C ASP A 103 18.79 8.60 -5.36
N GLN A 104 17.52 8.79 -5.03
CA GLN A 104 17.12 9.68 -3.94
C GLN A 104 17.32 8.99 -2.59
N PRO A 105 17.86 9.69 -1.56
CA PRO A 105 17.96 9.12 -0.22
C PRO A 105 16.59 8.98 0.43
N ARG A 106 16.44 8.03 1.32
CA ARG A 106 15.30 7.95 2.23
C ARG A 106 15.21 9.23 3.06
N ARG A 107 14.02 9.77 3.22
CA ARG A 107 13.79 11.05 3.93
C ARG A 107 14.03 10.97 5.44
N PHE A 108 14.12 9.76 5.96
CA PHE A 108 14.53 9.44 7.33
C PHE A 108 15.08 8.00 7.37
N PRO A 109 15.95 7.68 8.35
CA PRO A 109 16.44 6.31 8.55
C PRO A 109 15.30 5.32 8.81
N ALA A 110 15.21 4.29 7.99
CA ALA A 110 14.18 3.25 8.12
C ALA A 110 14.72 1.88 7.71
N LYS A 111 14.24 0.82 8.37
CA LYS A 111 14.29 -0.57 7.90
C LYS A 111 12.96 -0.87 7.24
N VAL A 112 12.97 -1.20 5.96
CA VAL A 112 11.77 -1.32 5.13
C VAL A 112 11.47 -2.78 4.84
N THR A 113 10.27 -3.22 5.18
CA THR A 113 9.75 -4.56 4.85
C THR A 113 8.61 -4.43 3.85
N GLY A 114 8.77 -4.99 2.66
CA GLY A 114 7.70 -5.14 1.67
C GLY A 114 6.96 -6.47 1.88
N ILE A 115 5.63 -6.42 1.93
CA ILE A 115 4.76 -7.60 2.05
C ILE A 115 3.80 -7.62 0.87
N ASP A 116 3.81 -8.68 0.08
CA ASP A 116 2.92 -8.83 -1.08
C ASP A 116 2.72 -10.30 -1.42
N ILE A 117 1.69 -10.61 -2.19
CA ILE A 117 1.46 -11.95 -2.76
C ILE A 117 2.37 -12.21 -3.98
N SER A 118 2.85 -11.15 -4.63
CA SER A 118 3.69 -11.23 -5.82
C SER A 118 5.18 -11.28 -5.47
N GLY A 119 5.77 -12.47 -5.52
CA GLY A 119 7.22 -12.65 -5.35
C GLY A 119 8.04 -11.85 -6.38
N ASN A 120 7.56 -11.71 -7.61
CA ASN A 120 8.22 -10.91 -8.65
C ASN A 120 8.28 -9.43 -8.31
N ALA A 121 7.16 -8.86 -7.87
CA ALA A 121 7.09 -7.45 -7.46
C ALA A 121 8.02 -7.17 -6.26
N LEU A 122 8.03 -8.08 -5.28
CA LEU A 122 8.94 -7.98 -4.13
C LEU A 122 10.42 -8.10 -4.53
N ALA A 123 10.74 -9.03 -5.44
CA ALA A 123 12.10 -9.19 -5.96
C ALA A 123 12.57 -7.94 -6.71
N TYR A 124 11.68 -7.32 -7.50
CA TYR A 124 11.93 -6.03 -8.12
C TYR A 124 12.22 -4.95 -7.07
N GLY A 125 11.33 -4.76 -6.11
CA GLY A 125 11.48 -3.73 -5.07
C GLY A 125 12.77 -3.90 -4.25
N LYS A 126 13.15 -5.13 -3.93
CA LYS A 126 14.41 -5.45 -3.26
C LYS A 126 15.62 -5.10 -4.15
N SER A 127 15.59 -5.46 -5.41
CA SER A 127 16.65 -5.15 -6.37
C SER A 127 16.79 -3.65 -6.63
N ALA A 128 15.69 -2.91 -6.59
CA ALA A 128 15.67 -1.45 -6.69
C ALA A 128 16.15 -0.72 -5.41
N GLY A 129 16.40 -1.45 -4.32
CA GLY A 129 16.83 -0.87 -3.05
C GLY A 129 15.70 -0.26 -2.21
N LEU A 130 14.44 -0.56 -2.56
CA LEU A 130 13.27 -0.09 -1.81
C LEU A 130 13.12 -0.84 -0.49
N TYR A 131 13.31 -2.16 -0.50
CA TYR A 131 13.08 -3.04 0.64
C TYR A 131 14.38 -3.64 1.17
N ASP A 132 14.56 -3.58 2.49
CA ASP A 132 15.62 -4.29 3.19
C ASP A 132 15.22 -5.76 3.41
N GLU A 133 13.93 -6.01 3.64
CA GLU A 133 13.32 -7.32 3.79
C GLU A 133 12.06 -7.46 2.94
N THR A 134 11.71 -8.70 2.58
CA THR A 134 10.49 -9.00 1.83
C THR A 134 9.81 -10.25 2.39
N ILE A 135 8.47 -10.24 2.45
CA ILE A 135 7.65 -11.38 2.86
C ILE A 135 6.62 -11.63 1.76
N GLU A 136 6.79 -12.74 1.02
CA GLU A 136 5.80 -13.20 0.07
C GLU A 136 4.67 -13.90 0.82
N ALA A 137 3.45 -13.35 0.75
CA ALA A 137 2.31 -13.84 1.53
C ALA A 137 0.97 -13.62 0.82
N ASP A 138 0.18 -14.68 0.68
CA ASP A 138 -1.28 -14.53 0.57
C ASP A 138 -1.81 -14.21 1.98
N LEU A 139 -2.12 -12.95 2.22
CA LEU A 139 -2.56 -12.47 3.54
C LEU A 139 -3.91 -13.04 3.98
N ASN A 140 -4.72 -13.54 3.05
CA ASN A 140 -6.00 -14.19 3.37
C ASN A 140 -5.79 -15.60 3.90
N ASN A 141 -4.81 -16.36 3.34
CA ASN A 141 -4.56 -17.76 3.68
C ASN A 141 -3.05 -18.06 3.81
N PRO A 142 -2.30 -17.34 4.65
CA PRO A 142 -0.87 -17.59 4.74
C PRO A 142 -0.58 -18.91 5.47
N PRO A 143 0.45 -19.66 5.03
CA PRO A 143 0.98 -20.76 5.86
C PRO A 143 1.44 -20.24 7.23
N ALA A 144 1.36 -21.07 8.25
CA ALA A 144 1.65 -20.66 9.63
C ALA A 144 3.02 -19.95 9.83
N PRO A 145 4.14 -20.39 9.23
CA PRO A 145 5.39 -19.66 9.34
C PRO A 145 5.35 -18.25 8.69
N THR A 146 4.67 -18.14 7.54
CA THR A 146 4.49 -16.86 6.85
C THR A 146 3.57 -15.93 7.64
N GLN A 147 2.48 -16.46 8.20
CA GLN A 147 1.60 -15.70 9.09
C GLN A 147 2.37 -15.11 10.25
N GLN A 148 3.18 -15.92 10.93
CA GLN A 148 4.01 -15.47 12.05
C GLN A 148 4.99 -14.37 11.63
N ALA A 149 5.62 -14.50 10.46
CA ALA A 149 6.53 -13.47 9.95
C ALA A 149 5.81 -12.15 9.66
N VAL A 150 4.60 -12.21 9.07
CA VAL A 150 3.76 -11.01 8.84
C VAL A 150 3.36 -10.37 10.16
N GLU A 151 2.84 -11.15 11.10
CA GLU A 151 2.42 -10.66 12.42
C GLU A 151 3.60 -10.04 13.20
N GLN A 152 4.78 -10.63 13.12
CA GLN A 152 5.99 -10.06 13.72
C GLN A 152 6.38 -8.73 13.06
N ALA A 153 6.41 -8.65 11.73
CA ALA A 153 6.71 -7.42 11.02
C ALA A 153 5.72 -6.29 11.39
N MET A 154 4.43 -6.63 11.48
CA MET A 154 3.40 -5.69 11.90
C MET A 154 3.53 -5.26 13.37
N ALA A 155 3.84 -6.19 14.29
CA ALA A 155 4.03 -5.89 15.70
C ALA A 155 5.27 -5.00 15.96
N GLU A 156 6.30 -5.12 15.13
CA GLU A 156 7.51 -4.30 15.21
C GLU A 156 7.40 -2.96 14.47
N ALA A 157 6.40 -2.80 13.58
CA ALA A 157 6.26 -1.63 12.74
C ALA A 157 6.03 -0.34 13.53
N ASP A 158 6.72 0.71 13.11
CA ASP A 158 6.49 2.09 13.54
C ASP A 158 5.60 2.83 12.53
N VAL A 159 5.78 2.52 11.24
CA VAL A 159 4.96 3.06 10.14
C VAL A 159 4.47 1.91 9.27
N VAL A 160 3.19 1.92 8.96
CA VAL A 160 2.56 1.00 7.99
C VAL A 160 1.91 1.82 6.89
N ILE A 161 2.17 1.47 5.65
CA ILE A 161 1.46 2.02 4.50
C ILE A 161 0.76 0.90 3.73
N SER A 162 -0.43 1.19 3.18
CA SER A 162 -1.14 0.27 2.29
C SER A 162 -2.05 1.07 1.35
N THR A 163 -1.86 0.92 0.05
CA THR A 163 -2.61 1.69 -0.95
C THR A 163 -3.53 0.81 -1.78
N ALA A 164 -4.84 1.14 -1.73
CA ALA A 164 -5.89 0.53 -2.55
C ALA A 164 -5.98 -1.01 -2.44
N ALA A 165 -5.46 -1.61 -1.36
CA ALA A 165 -5.27 -3.04 -1.22
C ALA A 165 -6.23 -3.71 -0.23
N LEU A 166 -6.72 -2.99 0.78
CA LEU A 166 -7.61 -3.56 1.82
C LEU A 166 -8.90 -4.15 1.25
N VAL A 167 -9.34 -3.70 0.09
CA VAL A 167 -10.49 -4.24 -0.64
C VAL A 167 -10.32 -5.73 -1.01
N TYR A 168 -9.08 -6.19 -1.15
CA TYR A 168 -8.75 -7.58 -1.50
C TYR A 168 -8.58 -8.51 -0.30
N LEU A 169 -8.52 -7.95 0.92
CA LEU A 169 -8.32 -8.73 2.14
C LEU A 169 -9.65 -9.11 2.78
N GLU A 170 -9.72 -10.32 3.30
CA GLU A 170 -10.87 -10.77 4.10
C GLU A 170 -10.86 -10.13 5.49
N PRO A 171 -12.03 -9.96 6.14
CA PRO A 171 -12.13 -9.31 7.46
C PRO A 171 -11.23 -9.93 8.52
N GLU A 172 -11.07 -11.26 8.50
CA GLU A 172 -10.21 -11.99 9.44
C GLU A 172 -8.73 -11.68 9.22
N ALA A 173 -8.30 -11.55 7.96
CA ALA A 173 -6.94 -11.14 7.61
C ALA A 173 -6.66 -9.71 8.08
N ILE A 174 -7.60 -8.79 7.80
CA ILE A 174 -7.52 -7.40 8.27
C ILE A 174 -7.42 -7.37 9.80
N ALA A 175 -8.30 -8.08 10.52
CA ALA A 175 -8.28 -8.11 11.98
C ALA A 175 -6.92 -8.57 12.53
N ARG A 176 -6.37 -9.68 12.03
CA ARG A 176 -5.04 -10.18 12.46
C ARG A 176 -3.94 -9.16 12.28
N ILE A 177 -3.89 -8.50 11.11
CA ILE A 177 -2.90 -7.47 10.77
C ILE A 177 -3.01 -6.28 11.72
N LEU A 178 -4.24 -5.80 11.96
CA LEU A 178 -4.49 -4.67 12.85
C LEU A 178 -4.18 -5.01 14.31
N ASP A 179 -4.53 -6.20 14.78
CA ASP A 179 -4.24 -6.66 16.14
C ASP A 179 -2.73 -6.80 16.35
N ALA A 180 -1.99 -7.33 15.38
CA ALA A 180 -0.53 -7.39 15.44
C ALA A 180 0.10 -5.98 15.52
N PHE A 181 -0.34 -5.05 14.68
CA PHE A 181 0.15 -3.67 14.75
C PHE A 181 -0.23 -3.00 16.08
N ALA A 182 -1.42 -3.23 16.60
CA ALA A 182 -1.88 -2.67 17.87
C ALA A 182 -1.13 -3.21 19.10
N ALA A 183 -0.52 -4.40 19.00
CA ALA A 183 0.17 -5.05 20.13
C ALA A 183 1.44 -4.32 20.60
N ASN A 184 2.04 -3.47 19.77
CA ASN A 184 3.22 -2.69 20.15
C ASN A 184 2.82 -1.50 21.04
N GLN A 185 3.64 -1.25 22.07
CA GLN A 185 3.41 -0.16 23.04
C GLN A 185 3.99 1.20 22.61
N ARG A 186 4.73 1.24 21.50
CA ARG A 186 5.28 2.50 20.98
C ARG A 186 4.24 3.22 20.14
N GLU A 187 4.30 4.54 20.10
CA GLU A 187 3.57 5.32 19.11
C GLU A 187 3.94 4.88 17.69
N GLY A 188 2.97 4.82 16.82
CA GLY A 188 3.16 4.44 15.43
C GLY A 188 2.02 4.89 14.55
N TYR A 189 2.25 4.95 13.25
CA TYR A 189 1.28 5.48 12.29
C TYR A 189 0.95 4.46 11.19
N MET A 190 -0.29 4.52 10.74
CA MET A 190 -0.77 3.75 9.61
C MET A 190 -1.40 4.70 8.59
N LEU A 191 -1.01 4.58 7.31
CA LEU A 191 -1.66 5.23 6.18
C LEU A 191 -2.32 4.17 5.32
N VAL A 192 -3.65 4.22 5.23
CA VAL A 192 -4.45 3.26 4.46
C VAL A 192 -5.45 3.96 3.56
N ASN A 193 -5.92 3.26 2.54
CA ASN A 193 -6.84 3.84 1.57
C ASN A 193 -8.08 2.98 1.38
N PHE A 194 -9.18 3.67 1.07
CA PHE A 194 -10.45 3.08 0.70
C PHE A 194 -10.87 3.57 -0.68
N LEU A 195 -11.26 2.63 -1.53
CA LEU A 195 -11.73 2.93 -2.88
C LEU A 195 -13.22 3.25 -2.89
N ASN A 196 -13.61 4.22 -3.71
CA ASN A 196 -14.98 4.56 -4.00
C ASN A 196 -15.14 4.64 -5.54
N PRO A 197 -16.17 3.99 -6.13
CA PRO A 197 -17.35 3.38 -5.49
C PRO A 197 -17.22 1.88 -5.13
N PHE A 198 -16.02 1.31 -5.15
CA PHE A 198 -15.83 -0.14 -5.01
C PHE A 198 -15.86 -0.61 -3.55
N ALA A 199 -16.51 -1.77 -3.31
CA ALA A 199 -16.49 -2.49 -2.01
C ALA A 199 -16.83 -1.61 -0.78
N LEU A 200 -17.82 -0.73 -0.88
CA LEU A 200 -18.18 0.24 0.16
C LEU A 200 -18.53 -0.41 1.50
N GLU A 201 -19.27 -1.51 1.51
CA GLU A 201 -19.64 -2.22 2.75
C GLU A 201 -18.39 -2.76 3.48
N LYS A 202 -17.45 -3.31 2.72
CA LYS A 202 -16.17 -3.80 3.24
C LYS A 202 -15.31 -2.64 3.75
N ALA A 203 -15.28 -1.52 3.03
CA ALA A 203 -14.60 -0.31 3.47
C ALA A 203 -15.16 0.19 4.81
N ASP A 204 -16.48 0.26 4.96
CA ASP A 204 -17.14 0.71 6.19
C ASP A 204 -16.88 -0.26 7.37
N ALA A 205 -16.87 -1.55 7.11
CA ALA A 205 -16.51 -2.55 8.12
C ALA A 205 -15.06 -2.38 8.58
N THR A 206 -14.12 -2.20 7.62
CA THR A 206 -12.72 -1.99 7.91
C THR A 206 -12.48 -0.68 8.67
N LYS A 207 -13.16 0.41 8.30
CA LYS A 207 -13.09 1.69 9.02
C LYS A 207 -13.50 1.55 10.48
N ARG A 208 -14.55 0.77 10.77
CA ARG A 208 -14.96 0.49 12.16
C ARG A 208 -13.87 -0.26 12.91
N MET A 209 -13.29 -1.32 12.34
CA MET A 209 -12.19 -2.07 12.96
C MET A 209 -10.97 -1.20 13.26
N LEU A 210 -10.66 -0.24 12.39
CA LEU A 210 -9.56 0.71 12.58
C LEU A 210 -9.86 1.66 13.74
N LEU A 211 -11.06 2.24 13.81
CA LEU A 211 -11.44 3.20 14.85
C LEU A 211 -11.59 2.57 16.25
N GLU A 212 -11.85 1.27 16.32
CA GLU A 212 -11.85 0.51 17.57
C GLU A 212 -10.43 0.37 18.17
N ARG A 213 -9.39 0.36 17.34
CA ARG A 213 -8.00 0.07 17.74
C ARG A 213 -7.09 1.29 17.77
N PHE A 214 -7.36 2.26 16.93
CA PHE A 214 -6.46 3.38 16.66
C PHE A 214 -7.16 4.74 16.79
N GLU A 215 -6.36 5.75 17.01
CA GLU A 215 -6.82 7.12 16.94
C GLU A 215 -6.84 7.60 15.47
N PHE A 216 -7.95 8.15 15.04
CA PHE A 216 -8.04 8.82 13.74
C PHE A 216 -7.33 10.17 13.80
N VAL A 217 -6.31 10.36 12.97
CA VAL A 217 -5.52 11.60 12.88
C VAL A 217 -6.06 12.54 11.82
N GLY A 218 -6.49 11.99 10.71
CA GLY A 218 -7.04 12.78 9.62
C GLY A 218 -7.22 11.97 8.32
N SER A 219 -7.88 12.59 7.36
CA SER A 219 -8.10 11.99 6.05
C SER A 219 -7.94 13.00 4.92
N MET A 220 -7.74 12.46 3.72
CA MET A 220 -7.79 13.20 2.46
C MET A 220 -8.61 12.38 1.46
N ALA A 221 -9.54 13.05 0.76
CA ALA A 221 -10.22 12.48 -0.41
C ALA A 221 -9.53 12.95 -1.68
N SER A 222 -9.33 12.06 -2.63
CA SER A 222 -8.64 12.37 -3.88
C SER A 222 -9.16 11.52 -5.04
N ARG A 223 -8.74 11.88 -6.24
CA ARG A 223 -8.83 10.99 -7.39
C ARG A 223 -7.82 9.85 -7.22
N HIS A 224 -8.22 8.66 -7.65
CA HIS A 224 -7.37 7.48 -7.70
C HIS A 224 -6.81 7.28 -9.11
N ARG A 225 -7.67 6.92 -10.02
CA ARG A 225 -7.40 6.76 -11.45
C ARG A 225 -8.70 6.91 -12.24
N ARG A 226 -8.59 7.07 -13.55
CA ARG A 226 -9.77 6.96 -14.42
C ARG A 226 -10.37 5.56 -14.32
N MET A 227 -11.67 5.50 -14.46
CA MET A 227 -12.37 4.22 -14.58
C MET A 227 -12.12 3.61 -15.96
N SER A 228 -11.92 2.27 -15.98
CA SER A 228 -11.90 1.51 -17.23
C SER A 228 -13.28 1.52 -17.91
N GLU A 229 -13.36 1.08 -19.17
CA GLU A 229 -14.63 0.97 -19.89
C GLU A 229 -15.63 0.08 -19.12
N LEU A 230 -15.20 -1.08 -18.62
CA LEU A 230 -16.00 -1.98 -17.80
C LEU A 230 -16.57 -1.29 -16.55
N GLU A 231 -15.74 -0.50 -15.88
CA GLU A 231 -16.16 0.21 -14.68
C GLU A 231 -17.14 1.34 -14.99
N GLN A 232 -16.95 2.08 -16.09
CA GLN A 232 -17.88 3.11 -16.55
C GLN A 232 -19.26 2.54 -16.95
N GLU A 233 -19.29 1.34 -17.54
CA GLU A 233 -20.55 0.63 -17.83
C GLU A 233 -21.31 0.28 -16.56
N ASN A 234 -20.59 -0.11 -15.49
CA ASN A 234 -21.19 -0.49 -14.22
C ASN A 234 -21.51 0.69 -13.30
N TYR A 235 -20.85 1.83 -13.49
CA TYR A 235 -21.02 3.07 -12.72
C TYR A 235 -21.24 4.26 -13.67
N PRO A 236 -22.40 4.37 -14.34
CA PRO A 236 -22.66 5.40 -15.34
C PRO A 236 -22.52 6.82 -14.77
N GLY A 237 -21.74 7.64 -15.44
CA GLY A 237 -21.51 9.03 -15.04
C GLY A 237 -20.28 9.24 -14.16
N GLU A 238 -19.62 8.17 -13.70
CA GLU A 238 -18.38 8.25 -12.94
C GLU A 238 -17.18 8.10 -13.87
N GLU A 239 -16.39 9.15 -14.05
CA GLU A 239 -15.17 9.12 -14.86
C GLU A 239 -13.94 8.67 -14.04
N TRP A 240 -13.98 8.86 -12.73
CA TRP A 240 -12.88 8.61 -11.81
C TRP A 240 -13.29 7.69 -10.69
N SER A 241 -12.46 6.71 -10.38
CA SER A 241 -12.49 6.12 -9.05
C SER A 241 -11.82 7.08 -8.08
N LEU A 242 -12.37 7.15 -6.88
CA LEU A 242 -11.89 8.02 -5.81
C LEU A 242 -11.16 7.22 -4.76
N LEU A 243 -10.29 7.89 -4.03
CA LEU A 243 -9.52 7.33 -2.93
C LEU A 243 -9.76 8.18 -1.68
N GLU A 244 -10.16 7.54 -0.61
CA GLU A 244 -10.18 8.14 0.71
C GLU A 244 -8.96 7.63 1.48
N ILE A 245 -8.03 8.53 1.79
CA ILE A 245 -6.78 8.23 2.48
C ILE A 245 -6.97 8.54 3.95
N TRP A 246 -6.74 7.55 4.81
CA TRP A 246 -6.82 7.68 6.26
C TRP A 246 -5.44 7.56 6.89
N VAL A 247 -5.19 8.43 7.86
CA VAL A 247 -4.05 8.33 8.77
C VAL A 247 -4.57 8.01 10.16
N LEU A 248 -4.03 6.95 10.72
CA LEU A 248 -4.35 6.45 12.05
C LEU A 248 -3.08 6.41 12.91
N ARG A 249 -3.24 6.59 14.21
CA ARG A 249 -2.17 6.56 15.18
C ARG A 249 -2.42 5.49 16.23
N ARG A 250 -1.43 4.64 16.45
CA ARG A 250 -1.33 3.81 17.64
C ARG A 250 -0.74 4.66 18.75
N ARG A 251 -1.46 4.75 19.87
CA ARG A 251 -0.96 5.43 21.06
C ARG A 251 0.08 4.54 21.76
N GLY A 252 1.17 5.13 22.22
CA GLY A 252 2.15 4.48 23.08
C GLY A 252 1.62 4.36 24.51
#